data_5af54878ae621c11666dfecb96bf24c5
#
_entry.id   5af54878ae621c11666dfecb96bf24c5
#
_cell.length_a   1.000
_cell.length_b   1.000
_cell.length_c   1.000
_cell.angle_alpha   90.00
_cell.angle_beta   90.00
_cell.angle_gamma   90.00
#
_symmetry.space_group_name_H-M   'P 1'
#
loop_
_entity.id
_entity.type
_entity.pdbx_description
1 polymer ?
#
loop_
_entity_poly.entity_id
_entity_poly.type
_entity_poly.pdbx_seq_one_letter_code
_entity_poly.pdbx_strand_id
1 'polypeptide(L)'
;MKVYMSYGTAEALGVEDVEIIKSMEQFNIGSFDCVPFSTFHDDPEPLGFLIKSRVDGDILAFATDTVNLRYKFPGLNILAIEANHDSSILEKCTKMPEKVRKRISNTHMEIDTLCDYLKTLELDSCREIFLLHLSDASSNEEKFVTNVMKIVPKNIKVSACRKK
;
A
#
# COMPACT_ATOMS: atom_id res chain seq x y z
N MET A 1 -9.33 22.73 7.37
CA MET A 1 -8.34 21.61 7.37
C MET A 1 -7.71 21.59 6.00
N LYS A 2 -6.37 21.57 5.88
CA LYS A 2 -5.71 21.46 4.56
C LYS A 2 -5.84 20.03 4.05
N VAL A 3 -6.17 19.89 2.77
CA VAL A 3 -6.23 18.62 2.05
C VAL A 3 -5.09 18.61 1.02
N TYR A 4 -4.36 17.51 0.95
CA TYR A 4 -3.22 17.32 0.05
C TYR A 4 -3.55 16.21 -0.94
N MET A 5 -3.34 16.43 -2.24
CA MET A 5 -3.54 15.41 -3.27
C MET A 5 -2.72 15.71 -4.54
N SER A 6 -2.60 14.73 -5.42
CA SER A 6 -2.01 14.94 -6.73
C SER A 6 -2.89 15.84 -7.62
N TYR A 7 -2.28 16.47 -8.63
CA TYR A 7 -3.04 17.26 -9.60
C TYR A 7 -4.11 16.43 -10.33
N GLY A 8 -3.74 15.24 -10.80
CA GLY A 8 -4.66 14.35 -11.49
C GLY A 8 -5.86 13.93 -10.64
N THR A 9 -5.64 13.68 -9.33
CA THR A 9 -6.74 13.39 -8.40
C THR A 9 -7.64 14.62 -8.20
N ALA A 10 -7.06 15.81 -8.02
CA ALA A 10 -7.82 17.07 -7.86
C ALA A 10 -8.68 17.38 -9.09
N GLU A 11 -8.09 17.24 -10.28
CA GLU A 11 -8.79 17.43 -11.55
C GLU A 11 -9.95 16.44 -11.73
N ALA A 12 -9.70 15.14 -11.46
CA ALA A 12 -10.73 14.10 -11.59
C ALA A 12 -11.91 14.28 -10.61
N LEU A 13 -11.65 14.83 -9.42
CA LEU A 13 -12.68 15.11 -8.42
C LEU A 13 -13.33 16.50 -8.60
N GLY A 14 -12.77 17.37 -9.44
CA GLY A 14 -13.25 18.75 -9.62
C GLY A 14 -13.11 19.61 -8.36
N VAL A 15 -12.05 19.42 -7.56
CA VAL A 15 -11.79 20.17 -6.32
C VAL A 15 -10.65 21.15 -6.51
N GLU A 16 -10.82 22.40 -6.04
CA GLU A 16 -9.87 23.49 -6.23
C GLU A 16 -9.16 23.94 -4.94
N ASP A 17 -9.82 23.80 -3.78
CA ASP A 17 -9.27 24.24 -2.47
C ASP A 17 -8.43 23.13 -1.83
N VAL A 18 -7.33 22.78 -2.50
CA VAL A 18 -6.39 21.71 -2.06
C VAL A 18 -4.94 22.12 -2.31
N GLU A 19 -4.05 21.56 -1.51
CA GLU A 19 -2.60 21.69 -1.71
C GLU A 19 -2.12 20.58 -2.68
N ILE A 20 -1.67 20.98 -3.86
CA ILE A 20 -1.18 20.02 -4.85
C ILE A 20 0.21 19.54 -4.43
N ILE A 21 0.34 18.21 -4.33
CA ILE A 21 1.62 17.52 -4.06
C ILE A 21 2.02 16.68 -5.28
N LYS A 22 3.34 16.49 -5.45
CA LYS A 22 3.87 15.73 -6.58
C LYS A 22 4.72 14.56 -6.10
N SER A 23 4.70 13.49 -6.88
CA SER A 23 5.57 12.32 -6.64
C SER A 23 7.03 12.76 -6.51
N MET A 24 7.74 12.23 -5.50
CA MET A 24 9.13 12.49 -5.15
C MET A 24 9.46 13.94 -4.70
N GLU A 25 8.45 14.79 -4.48
CA GLU A 25 8.63 16.12 -3.88
C GLU A 25 8.26 16.07 -2.39
N GLN A 26 9.25 16.35 -1.53
CA GLN A 26 9.01 16.34 -0.07
C GLN A 26 8.16 17.54 0.34
N PHE A 27 7.24 17.31 1.23
CA PHE A 27 6.48 18.34 1.94
C PHE A 27 6.35 18.01 3.42
N ASN A 28 5.86 18.95 4.22
CA ASN A 28 5.81 18.82 5.66
C ASN A 28 4.39 19.01 6.20
N ILE A 29 3.97 18.13 7.10
CA ILE A 29 2.71 18.26 7.86
C ILE A 29 3.01 18.14 9.36
N GLY A 30 2.87 19.21 10.11
CA GLY A 30 3.17 19.21 11.53
C GLY A 30 4.60 18.72 11.79
N SER A 31 4.75 17.64 12.55
CA SER A 31 6.04 17.01 12.86
C SER A 31 6.46 15.90 11.87
N PHE A 32 5.82 15.81 10.72
CA PHE A 32 6.11 14.76 9.72
C PHE A 32 6.73 15.34 8.46
N ASP A 33 7.76 14.67 7.96
CA ASP A 33 8.31 14.84 6.62
C ASP A 33 7.66 13.78 5.73
N CYS A 34 7.00 14.21 4.64
CA CYS A 34 6.25 13.34 3.76
C CYS A 34 6.84 13.38 2.35
N VAL A 35 7.09 12.23 1.76
CA VAL A 35 7.50 12.08 0.36
C VAL A 35 6.47 11.21 -0.33
N PRO A 36 5.64 11.77 -1.24
CA PRO A 36 4.75 10.99 -2.07
C PRO A 36 5.56 10.19 -3.09
N PHE A 37 5.09 9.03 -3.46
CA PHE A 37 5.64 8.25 -4.58
C PHE A 37 4.50 7.67 -5.42
N SER A 38 4.73 7.50 -6.73
CA SER A 38 3.71 6.97 -7.62
C SER A 38 3.41 5.51 -7.31
N THR A 39 2.14 5.12 -7.29
CA THR A 39 1.67 3.74 -7.29
C THR A 39 1.22 3.32 -8.69
N PHE A 40 0.90 2.03 -8.88
CA PHE A 40 0.52 1.47 -10.16
C PHE A 40 -0.95 1.04 -10.12
N HIS A 41 -1.83 2.01 -10.36
CA HIS A 41 -3.28 1.86 -10.39
C HIS A 41 -3.86 2.59 -11.60
N ASP A 42 -5.13 2.33 -11.94
CA ASP A 42 -5.81 2.97 -13.07
C ASP A 42 -6.46 4.34 -12.73
N ASP A 43 -6.25 4.85 -11.52
CA ASP A 43 -6.67 6.21 -11.12
C ASP A 43 -5.69 7.30 -11.61
N PRO A 44 -6.16 8.55 -11.78
CA PRO A 44 -5.30 9.67 -12.15
C PRO A 44 -4.27 10.01 -11.06
N GLU A 45 -2.98 9.90 -11.38
CA GLU A 45 -1.83 10.19 -10.51
C GLU A 45 -1.94 9.57 -9.10
N PRO A 46 -2.06 8.23 -8.98
CA PRO A 46 -2.19 7.57 -7.68
C PRO A 46 -0.88 7.67 -6.89
N LEU A 47 -0.98 7.93 -5.58
CA LEU A 47 0.16 8.17 -4.70
C LEU A 47 0.16 7.26 -3.48
N GLY A 48 1.34 6.71 -3.17
CA GLY A 48 1.71 6.21 -1.86
C GLY A 48 2.56 7.24 -1.12
N PHE A 49 2.85 7.00 0.16
CA PHE A 49 3.54 7.97 1.01
C PHE A 49 4.65 7.31 1.83
N LEU A 50 5.83 7.91 1.80
CA LEU A 50 6.87 7.69 2.80
C LEU A 50 6.79 8.83 3.81
N ILE A 51 6.58 8.49 5.08
CA ILE A 51 6.33 9.45 6.15
C ILE A 51 7.38 9.24 7.24
N LYS A 52 8.16 10.29 7.53
CA LYS A 52 9.14 10.27 8.62
C LYS A 52 8.68 11.18 9.75
N SER A 53 8.61 10.63 10.94
CA SER A 53 8.40 11.42 12.17
C SER A 53 9.68 12.15 12.57
N ARG A 54 9.59 13.46 12.82
CA ARG A 54 10.70 14.27 13.34
C ARG A 54 10.84 14.19 14.85
N VAL A 55 9.89 13.54 15.54
CA VAL A 55 9.88 13.40 17.01
C VAL A 55 10.72 12.20 17.44
N ASP A 56 10.50 11.05 16.84
CA ASP A 56 11.14 9.78 17.18
C ASP A 56 11.98 9.17 16.05
N GLY A 57 11.91 9.76 14.85
CA GLY A 57 12.66 9.31 13.68
C GLY A 57 12.04 8.14 12.93
N ASP A 58 10.88 7.63 13.37
CA ASP A 58 10.20 6.51 12.73
C ASP A 58 9.82 6.79 11.27
N ILE A 59 10.00 5.78 10.42
CA ILE A 59 9.70 5.81 9.01
C ILE A 59 8.57 4.82 8.71
N LEU A 60 7.46 5.34 8.19
CA LEU A 60 6.30 4.59 7.69
C LEU A 60 6.26 4.68 6.16
N ALA A 61 6.14 3.55 5.46
CA ALA A 61 5.71 3.51 4.07
C ALA A 61 4.25 3.05 4.01
N PHE A 62 3.42 3.80 3.29
CA PHE A 62 2.00 3.52 3.08
C PHE A 62 1.70 3.44 1.59
N ALA A 63 1.12 2.33 1.14
CA ALA A 63 0.70 2.14 -0.24
C ALA A 63 -0.52 1.22 -0.33
N THR A 64 -1.60 1.74 -0.88
CA THR A 64 -2.78 0.98 -1.31
C THR A 64 -3.05 1.28 -2.78
N ASP A 65 -3.97 0.53 -3.38
CA ASP A 65 -4.36 0.73 -4.78
C ASP A 65 -3.13 0.73 -5.70
N THR A 66 -2.46 -0.43 -5.70
CA THR A 66 -1.24 -0.63 -6.51
C THR A 66 -1.03 -2.11 -6.82
N VAL A 67 -0.81 -2.44 -8.08
CA VAL A 67 -0.53 -3.82 -8.49
C VAL A 67 0.84 -4.31 -8.03
N ASN A 68 1.81 -3.41 -7.88
CA ASN A 68 3.15 -3.70 -7.34
C ASN A 68 3.83 -2.43 -6.79
N LEU A 69 4.99 -2.59 -6.16
CA LEU A 69 5.88 -1.49 -5.78
C LEU A 69 7.32 -1.76 -6.28
N ARG A 70 8.00 -0.67 -6.66
CA ARG A 70 9.41 -0.72 -7.13
C ARG A 70 10.37 0.04 -6.21
N TYR A 71 9.83 0.79 -5.26
CA TYR A 71 10.62 1.59 -4.33
C TYR A 71 11.17 0.73 -3.21
N LYS A 72 12.35 1.10 -2.72
CA LYS A 72 12.94 0.55 -1.50
C LYS A 72 13.04 1.66 -0.47
N PHE A 73 12.78 1.32 0.78
CA PHE A 73 12.67 2.29 1.86
C PHE A 73 13.70 1.97 2.94
N PRO A 74 14.94 2.51 2.83
CA PRO A 74 15.98 2.27 3.84
C PRO A 74 15.54 2.77 5.22
N GLY A 75 15.83 1.98 6.26
CA GLY A 75 15.49 2.33 7.64
C GLY A 75 14.00 2.25 7.98
N LEU A 76 13.20 1.56 7.15
CA LEU A 76 11.76 1.37 7.34
C LEU A 76 11.44 0.76 8.70
N ASN A 77 10.53 1.41 9.48
CA ASN A 77 10.07 0.92 10.77
C ASN A 77 8.68 0.28 10.69
N ILE A 78 7.82 0.84 9.86
CA ILE A 78 6.43 0.39 9.69
C ILE A 78 6.12 0.33 8.19
N LEU A 79 5.56 -0.79 7.75
CA LEU A 79 5.05 -0.95 6.39
C LEU A 79 3.52 -1.16 6.42
N ALA A 80 2.78 -0.28 5.79
CA ALA A 80 1.34 -0.39 5.59
C ALA A 80 1.09 -0.54 4.08
N ILE A 81 0.83 -1.77 3.63
CA ILE A 81 0.85 -2.11 2.20
C ILE A 81 -0.34 -2.96 1.81
N GLU A 82 -0.78 -2.79 0.57
CA GLU A 82 -1.87 -3.58 0.00
C GLU A 82 -1.54 -5.08 -0.05
N ALA A 83 -2.54 -5.88 0.30
CA ALA A 83 -2.59 -7.33 0.11
C ALA A 83 -4.02 -7.69 -0.31
N ASN A 84 -4.38 -7.41 -1.57
CA ASN A 84 -5.78 -7.37 -1.97
C ASN A 84 -6.37 -8.76 -2.19
N HIS A 85 -5.73 -9.61 -2.97
CA HIS A 85 -6.31 -10.87 -3.40
C HIS A 85 -5.30 -12.02 -3.48
N ASP A 86 -5.84 -13.23 -3.56
CA ASP A 86 -5.17 -14.46 -3.97
C ASP A 86 -5.73 -14.84 -5.34
N SER A 87 -4.89 -14.95 -6.36
CA SER A 87 -5.31 -15.26 -7.74
C SER A 87 -6.11 -16.55 -7.81
N SER A 88 -5.76 -17.57 -7.03
CA SER A 88 -6.48 -18.85 -7.01
C SER A 88 -7.92 -18.74 -6.45
N ILE A 89 -8.17 -17.79 -5.55
CA ILE A 89 -9.50 -17.49 -5.01
C ILE A 89 -10.24 -16.58 -6.01
N LEU A 90 -9.56 -15.55 -6.54
CA LEU A 90 -10.13 -14.57 -7.46
C LEU A 90 -10.65 -15.24 -8.74
N GLU A 91 -9.88 -16.15 -9.34
CA GLU A 91 -10.28 -16.89 -10.55
C GLU A 91 -11.54 -17.72 -10.35
N LYS A 92 -11.69 -18.34 -9.18
CA LYS A 92 -12.85 -19.17 -8.81
C LYS A 92 -14.04 -18.38 -8.31
N CYS A 93 -13.91 -17.07 -8.13
CA CYS A 93 -14.97 -16.23 -7.59
C CYS A 93 -16.09 -15.99 -8.61
N THR A 94 -17.15 -16.78 -8.50
CA THR A 94 -18.34 -16.66 -9.37
C THR A 94 -19.25 -15.48 -9.00
N LYS A 95 -19.05 -14.87 -7.82
CA LYS A 95 -19.82 -13.70 -7.37
C LYS A 95 -19.43 -12.41 -8.08
N MET A 96 -18.26 -12.37 -8.72
CA MET A 96 -17.77 -11.21 -9.47
C MET A 96 -17.80 -11.47 -10.98
N PRO A 97 -18.24 -10.49 -11.80
CA PRO A 97 -18.11 -10.55 -13.25
C PRO A 97 -16.63 -10.67 -13.67
N GLU A 98 -16.37 -11.37 -14.77
CA GLU A 98 -15.02 -11.57 -15.29
C GLU A 98 -14.25 -10.26 -15.51
N LYS A 99 -14.93 -9.23 -16.04
CA LYS A 99 -14.36 -7.89 -16.24
C LYS A 99 -13.84 -7.28 -14.94
N VAL A 100 -14.57 -7.47 -13.83
CA VAL A 100 -14.17 -6.97 -12.51
C VAL A 100 -12.96 -7.74 -12.00
N ARG A 101 -12.94 -9.08 -12.13
CA ARG A 101 -11.79 -9.91 -11.74
C ARG A 101 -10.52 -9.53 -12.50
N LYS A 102 -10.63 -9.30 -13.83
CA LYS A 102 -9.51 -8.82 -14.65
C LYS A 102 -9.00 -7.44 -14.20
N ARG A 103 -9.91 -6.51 -13.87
CA ARG A 103 -9.48 -5.20 -13.35
C ARG A 103 -8.74 -5.37 -12.03
N ILE A 104 -9.27 -6.12 -11.07
CA ILE A 104 -8.61 -6.38 -9.77
C ILE A 104 -7.21 -6.94 -9.99
N SER A 105 -7.06 -7.96 -10.81
CA SER A 105 -5.76 -8.58 -11.11
C SER A 105 -4.73 -7.61 -11.75
N ASN A 106 -5.20 -6.58 -12.44
CA ASN A 106 -4.32 -5.61 -13.12
C ASN A 106 -4.03 -4.34 -12.31
N THR A 107 -4.79 -4.09 -11.25
CA THR A 107 -4.71 -2.80 -10.51
C THR A 107 -4.41 -2.98 -9.03
N HIS A 108 -4.61 -4.18 -8.47
CA HIS A 108 -4.42 -4.45 -7.05
C HIS A 108 -3.39 -5.54 -6.80
N MET A 109 -2.70 -5.43 -5.66
CA MET A 109 -1.59 -6.32 -5.31
C MET A 109 -2.05 -7.70 -4.87
N GLU A 110 -1.60 -8.72 -5.60
CA GLU A 110 -1.72 -10.11 -5.21
C GLU A 110 -0.79 -10.45 -4.04
N ILE A 111 -1.20 -11.40 -3.20
CA ILE A 111 -0.41 -11.82 -2.03
C ILE A 111 0.97 -12.36 -2.39
N ASP A 112 1.12 -13.10 -3.48
CA ASP A 112 2.42 -13.64 -3.89
C ASP A 112 3.33 -12.52 -4.44
N THR A 113 2.78 -11.54 -5.17
CA THR A 113 3.49 -10.32 -5.59
C THR A 113 4.00 -9.53 -4.37
N LEU A 114 3.18 -9.37 -3.33
CA LEU A 114 3.61 -8.77 -2.07
C LEU A 114 4.74 -9.56 -1.43
N CYS A 115 4.61 -10.89 -1.34
CA CYS A 115 5.64 -11.75 -0.77
C CYS A 115 6.97 -11.63 -1.50
N ASP A 116 6.95 -11.55 -2.83
CA ASP A 116 8.17 -11.36 -3.63
C ASP A 116 8.77 -9.97 -3.44
N TYR A 117 7.94 -8.94 -3.36
CA TYR A 117 8.40 -7.59 -3.04
C TYR A 117 9.08 -7.52 -1.66
N LEU A 118 8.47 -8.10 -0.62
CA LEU A 118 9.03 -8.11 0.74
C LEU A 118 10.43 -8.75 0.82
N LYS A 119 10.70 -9.79 0.03
CA LYS A 119 12.03 -10.42 -0.07
C LYS A 119 13.11 -9.47 -0.61
N THR A 120 12.74 -8.38 -1.27
CA THR A 120 13.67 -7.39 -1.82
C THR A 120 13.99 -6.25 -0.88
N LEU A 121 13.28 -6.13 0.24
CA LEU A 121 13.42 -5.05 1.21
C LEU A 121 14.46 -5.37 2.29
N GLU A 122 15.13 -4.33 2.77
CA GLU A 122 15.93 -4.36 4.00
C GLU A 122 14.98 -4.09 5.18
N LEU A 123 14.66 -5.15 5.95
CA LEU A 123 13.67 -5.11 7.03
C LEU A 123 14.28 -5.11 8.44
N ASP A 124 15.59 -4.88 8.58
CA ASP A 124 16.31 -4.95 9.87
C ASP A 124 15.73 -3.99 10.92
N SER A 125 15.27 -2.81 10.51
CA SER A 125 14.64 -1.81 11.38
C SER A 125 13.13 -1.93 11.45
N CYS A 126 12.52 -2.81 10.64
CA CYS A 126 11.08 -2.96 10.57
C CYS A 126 10.55 -3.74 11.78
N ARG A 127 9.50 -3.22 12.41
CA ARG A 127 8.84 -3.85 13.56
C ARG A 127 7.41 -4.26 13.30
N GLU A 128 6.72 -3.58 12.38
CA GLU A 128 5.32 -3.88 12.06
C GLU A 128 5.05 -3.82 10.56
N ILE A 129 4.26 -4.78 10.08
CA ILE A 129 3.71 -4.81 8.72
C ILE A 129 2.19 -4.92 8.83
N PHE A 130 1.49 -3.96 8.24
CA PHE A 130 0.04 -3.94 8.12
C PHE A 130 -0.37 -4.30 6.71
N LEU A 131 -1.12 -5.39 6.55
CA LEU A 131 -1.74 -5.78 5.29
C LEU A 131 -3.05 -5.02 5.14
N LEU A 132 -3.14 -4.21 4.11
CA LEU A 132 -4.25 -3.30 3.86
C LEU A 132 -5.07 -3.74 2.65
N HIS A 133 -6.25 -3.15 2.52
CA HIS A 133 -7.10 -3.23 1.32
C HIS A 133 -7.45 -4.68 0.89
N LEU A 134 -7.65 -5.58 1.85
CA LEU A 134 -8.02 -6.96 1.58
C LEU A 134 -9.42 -7.02 0.95
N SER A 135 -9.55 -7.79 -0.13
CA SER A 135 -10.83 -8.05 -0.78
C SER A 135 -11.69 -9.02 0.04
N ASP A 136 -12.94 -8.65 0.31
CA ASP A 136 -13.87 -9.53 1.05
C ASP A 136 -14.16 -10.85 0.32
N ALA A 137 -14.05 -10.88 -1.00
CA ALA A 137 -14.45 -12.03 -1.81
C ALA A 137 -13.25 -12.84 -2.36
N SER A 138 -12.04 -12.29 -2.36
CA SER A 138 -10.86 -12.93 -2.97
C SER A 138 -9.62 -12.91 -2.09
N SER A 139 -9.75 -12.59 -0.79
CA SER A 139 -8.66 -12.68 0.18
C SER A 139 -8.94 -13.74 1.27
N ASN A 140 -7.88 -14.12 1.96
CA ASN A 140 -7.94 -14.91 3.18
C ASN A 140 -6.91 -14.35 4.17
N GLU A 141 -7.40 -13.64 5.19
CA GLU A 141 -6.59 -12.92 6.15
C GLU A 141 -5.55 -13.79 6.86
N GLU A 142 -6.00 -14.91 7.44
CA GLU A 142 -5.13 -15.81 8.18
C GLU A 142 -4.02 -16.41 7.29
N LYS A 143 -4.39 -16.78 6.05
CA LYS A 143 -3.45 -17.28 5.05
C LYS A 143 -2.44 -16.17 4.66
N PHE A 144 -2.89 -14.94 4.45
CA PHE A 144 -2.04 -13.82 4.05
C PHE A 144 -1.04 -13.47 5.14
N VAL A 145 -1.49 -13.30 6.38
CA VAL A 145 -0.62 -13.08 7.53
C VAL A 145 0.39 -14.22 7.67
N THR A 146 -0.06 -15.48 7.57
CA THR A 146 0.82 -16.65 7.65
C THR A 146 1.87 -16.68 6.54
N ASN A 147 1.50 -16.33 5.30
CA ASN A 147 2.43 -16.30 4.16
C ASN A 147 3.50 -15.23 4.36
N VAL A 148 3.12 -14.03 4.79
CA VAL A 148 4.06 -12.95 5.06
C VAL A 148 4.99 -13.30 6.24
N MET A 149 4.46 -13.86 7.33
CA MET A 149 5.25 -14.26 8.50
C MET A 149 6.31 -15.33 8.19
N LYS A 150 6.13 -16.13 7.14
CA LYS A 150 7.13 -17.15 6.72
C LYS A 150 8.37 -16.55 6.07
N ILE A 151 8.29 -15.34 5.54
CA ILE A 151 9.33 -14.72 4.72
C ILE A 151 9.99 -13.51 5.35
N VAL A 152 9.34 -12.88 6.33
CA VAL A 152 9.91 -11.75 7.07
C VAL A 152 10.62 -12.20 8.36
N PRO A 153 11.54 -11.39 8.92
CA PRO A 153 12.15 -11.66 10.22
C PRO A 153 11.12 -11.92 11.33
N LYS A 154 11.38 -12.88 12.22
CA LYS A 154 10.42 -13.34 13.25
C LYS A 154 10.03 -12.29 14.29
N ASN A 155 10.83 -11.25 14.45
CA ASN A 155 10.54 -10.13 15.35
C ASN A 155 9.56 -9.12 14.78
N ILE A 156 9.19 -9.24 13.50
CA ILE A 156 8.23 -8.34 12.86
C ILE A 156 6.82 -8.83 13.14
N LYS A 157 6.00 -7.94 13.69
CA LYS A 157 4.57 -8.19 13.85
C LYS A 157 3.84 -7.97 12.52
N VAL A 158 3.06 -8.94 12.09
CA VAL A 158 2.23 -8.86 10.88
C VAL A 158 0.75 -8.87 11.26
N SER A 159 -0.01 -7.93 10.77
CA SER A 159 -1.45 -7.79 11.04
C SER A 159 -2.20 -7.44 9.76
N ALA A 160 -3.39 -7.98 9.59
CA ALA A 160 -4.30 -7.60 8.52
C ALA A 160 -5.35 -6.61 9.04
N CYS A 161 -5.59 -5.54 8.27
CA CYS A 161 -6.57 -4.51 8.58
C CYS A 161 -7.84 -4.75 7.76
N ARG A 162 -8.92 -5.18 8.41
CA ARG A 162 -10.24 -5.35 7.79
C ARG A 162 -11.09 -4.10 7.89
N LYS A 163 -11.98 -3.91 6.92
CA LYS A 163 -13.17 -3.06 7.13
C LYS A 163 -14.03 -3.71 8.23
N LYS A 164 -14.41 -2.94 9.20
CA LYS A 164 -15.45 -3.34 10.17
C LYS A 164 -16.82 -3.24 9.53
#